data_63ea6a471277e460693e6b7fdd8f287b
#
_entry.id   63ea6a471277e460693e6b7fdd8f287b
#
_cell.length_a   1.000
_cell.length_b   1.000
_cell.length_c   1.000
_cell.angle_alpha   90.00
_cell.angle_beta   90.00
_cell.angle_gamma   90.00
#
_symmetry.space_group_name_H-M   'P 1'
#
loop_
_entity.id
_entity.type
_entity.pdbx_description
1 polymer ?
#
loop_
_entity_poly.entity_id
_entity_poly.type
_entity_poly.pdbx_seq_one_letter_code
_entity_poly.pdbx_strand_id
1 'polypeptide(L)'
;MMALLLAYTLLGVGAMDRWQHRGGQPLRQLGFGYGVLIDAIETTGEYRVAAGVHYPGVAFSAHRLPFIPYFLIALQNVLGDDLRRVALAKCLLFNSLLLLAVWRVLRHAQAPAWGVLLLLGFVLTMPRWVLNVFEVGLEEAYNIPALALLFALLWFSDAAERARLGWAVGLGLLLVLLLFLKNSMLYLCVAVPLLVWVRTRDLRAAAVPLGLVLAGLLGLAEFNRVHAGRFTVGSSWEGWNLYKGNSVWTKELYPPYSLDILDYEGKVSADRPLRDEWDHNAYFKQRAVEFIRRHPGEFIGLTLRKAWIFYGEVRASGLSRGESRYGKPAYLLQIPWMVVFRGLLWAAIILALLAAWRRPSRSDAGWTALTFLAFLVLYSGFHLVGFAYERHVMPIVMPVALYLLWRWSETIRATGKGSPLPSGGVTS
;
A
#
# COMPACT_ATOMS: atom_id res chain seq x y z
N MET A 1 -12.33 20.89 -8.74
CA MET A 1 -11.59 19.76 -8.17
C MET A 1 -12.52 18.69 -7.59
N MET A 2 -13.49 19.03 -6.72
CA MET A 2 -14.49 18.07 -6.19
C MET A 2 -15.27 17.34 -7.29
N ALA A 3 -15.76 18.07 -8.31
CA ALA A 3 -16.47 17.48 -9.45
C ALA A 3 -15.60 16.48 -10.24
N LEU A 4 -14.32 16.78 -10.43
CA LEU A 4 -13.37 15.87 -11.10
C LEU A 4 -13.13 14.59 -10.29
N LEU A 5 -12.99 14.71 -8.96
CA LEU A 5 -12.88 13.55 -8.08
C LEU A 5 -14.14 12.68 -8.14
N LEU A 6 -15.30 13.29 -8.05
CA LEU A 6 -16.57 12.59 -8.15
C LEU A 6 -16.69 11.87 -9.49
N ALA A 7 -16.40 12.56 -10.60
CA ALA A 7 -16.40 11.96 -11.93
C ALA A 7 -15.41 10.79 -12.04
N TYR A 8 -14.18 10.98 -11.58
CA TYR A 8 -13.16 9.93 -11.56
C TYR A 8 -13.62 8.71 -10.73
N THR A 9 -14.20 8.96 -9.56
CA THR A 9 -14.70 7.88 -8.69
C THR A 9 -15.88 7.16 -9.32
N LEU A 10 -16.86 7.88 -9.86
CA LEU A 10 -18.02 7.28 -10.52
C LEU A 10 -17.63 6.46 -11.76
N LEU A 11 -16.73 6.99 -12.60
CA LEU A 11 -16.22 6.28 -13.77
C LEU A 11 -15.44 5.02 -13.37
N GLY A 12 -14.56 5.11 -12.36
CA GLY A 12 -13.77 3.99 -11.87
C GLY A 12 -14.62 2.89 -11.26
N VAL A 13 -15.56 3.24 -10.37
CA VAL A 13 -16.50 2.28 -9.77
C VAL A 13 -17.39 1.66 -10.85
N GLY A 14 -17.92 2.47 -11.79
CA GLY A 14 -18.74 1.98 -12.88
C GLY A 14 -18.00 1.07 -13.87
N ALA A 15 -16.69 1.31 -14.08
CA ALA A 15 -15.84 0.43 -14.88
C ALA A 15 -15.62 -0.91 -14.18
N MET A 16 -15.30 -0.89 -12.87
CA MET A 16 -15.09 -2.08 -12.05
C MET A 16 -16.40 -2.89 -11.92
N ASP A 17 -17.51 -2.22 -11.76
CA ASP A 17 -18.81 -2.84 -11.64
C ASP A 17 -19.19 -3.62 -12.92
N ARG A 18 -19.03 -2.99 -14.10
CA ARG A 18 -19.21 -3.67 -15.38
C ARG A 18 -18.27 -4.85 -15.58
N TRP A 19 -17.08 -4.72 -15.08
CA TRP A 19 -16.04 -5.71 -15.28
C TRP A 19 -16.14 -6.92 -14.33
N GLN A 20 -16.50 -6.69 -13.06
CA GLN A 20 -16.61 -7.72 -12.04
C GLN A 20 -18.06 -8.17 -11.76
N HIS A 21 -19.04 -7.63 -12.51
CA HIS A 21 -20.46 -7.92 -12.31
C HIS A 21 -20.93 -7.74 -10.86
N ARG A 22 -20.49 -6.66 -10.20
CA ARG A 22 -20.74 -6.40 -8.75
C ARG A 22 -22.17 -6.00 -8.41
N GLY A 23 -22.96 -5.58 -9.40
CA GLY A 23 -24.34 -5.15 -9.15
C GLY A 23 -25.18 -6.24 -8.51
N GLY A 24 -25.73 -5.95 -7.32
CA GLY A 24 -26.54 -6.89 -6.56
C GLY A 24 -25.77 -8.01 -5.85
N GLN A 25 -24.44 -8.02 -5.88
CA GLN A 25 -23.65 -8.99 -5.11
C GLN A 25 -23.57 -8.56 -3.63
N PRO A 26 -23.79 -9.48 -2.70
CA PRO A 26 -23.60 -9.21 -1.28
C PRO A 26 -22.11 -9.10 -0.92
N LEU A 27 -21.80 -8.34 0.14
CA LEU A 27 -20.44 -8.11 0.60
C LEU A 27 -19.68 -9.40 0.96
N ARG A 28 -20.38 -10.42 1.44
CA ARG A 28 -19.84 -11.75 1.74
C ARG A 28 -19.25 -12.50 0.54
N GLN A 29 -19.54 -12.07 -0.69
CA GLN A 29 -18.92 -12.62 -1.91
C GLN A 29 -17.62 -11.91 -2.29
N LEU A 30 -17.15 -10.95 -1.48
CA LEU A 30 -15.89 -10.24 -1.72
C LEU A 30 -14.71 -11.22 -1.72
N GLY A 31 -13.85 -11.10 -2.72
CA GLY A 31 -12.65 -11.93 -2.85
C GLY A 31 -11.57 -11.68 -1.78
N PHE A 32 -10.42 -12.34 -1.96
CA PHE A 32 -9.22 -12.20 -1.13
C PHE A 32 -9.41 -12.58 0.35
N GLY A 33 -10.41 -13.43 0.65
CA GLY A 33 -10.70 -13.92 2.00
C GLY A 33 -11.42 -12.91 2.91
N TYR A 34 -11.74 -11.71 2.42
CA TYR A 34 -12.50 -10.73 3.19
C TYR A 34 -13.98 -11.09 3.29
N GLY A 35 -14.59 -11.56 2.20
CA GLY A 35 -16.00 -11.94 2.19
C GLY A 35 -16.33 -13.04 3.20
N VAL A 36 -15.49 -14.09 3.26
CA VAL A 36 -15.64 -15.19 4.23
C VAL A 36 -15.51 -14.70 5.68
N LEU A 37 -14.59 -13.75 5.93
CA LEU A 37 -14.39 -13.18 7.25
C LEU A 37 -15.55 -12.26 7.66
N ILE A 38 -16.06 -11.47 6.73
CA ILE A 38 -17.25 -10.62 6.96
C ILE A 38 -18.48 -11.48 7.26
N ASP A 39 -18.70 -12.53 6.47
CA ASP A 39 -19.79 -13.49 6.71
C ASP A 39 -19.69 -14.14 8.09
N ALA A 40 -18.49 -14.55 8.52
CA ALA A 40 -18.27 -15.08 9.85
C ALA A 40 -18.59 -14.07 10.96
N ILE A 41 -18.13 -12.82 10.84
CA ILE A 41 -18.43 -11.77 11.82
C ILE A 41 -19.94 -11.50 11.91
N GLU A 42 -20.64 -11.45 10.79
CA GLU A 42 -22.08 -11.17 10.74
C GLU A 42 -22.93 -12.32 11.26
N THR A 43 -22.53 -13.57 10.98
CA THR A 43 -23.33 -14.75 11.34
C THR A 43 -23.04 -15.27 12.74
N THR A 44 -21.78 -15.21 13.20
CA THR A 44 -21.34 -15.78 14.48
C THR A 44 -20.92 -14.73 15.51
N GLY A 45 -20.68 -13.48 15.08
CA GLY A 45 -20.07 -12.43 15.91
C GLY A 45 -18.56 -12.62 16.12
N GLU A 46 -17.94 -13.67 15.55
CA GLU A 46 -16.53 -14.00 15.75
C GLU A 46 -15.66 -13.47 14.61
N TYR A 47 -14.53 -12.84 14.95
CA TYR A 47 -13.49 -12.50 13.98
C TYR A 47 -12.67 -13.76 13.67
N ARG A 48 -13.28 -14.72 12.95
CA ARG A 48 -12.69 -16.03 12.74
C ARG A 48 -13.17 -16.71 11.46
N VAL A 49 -12.24 -17.12 10.62
CA VAL A 49 -12.54 -17.98 9.46
C VAL A 49 -12.46 -19.45 9.89
N ALA A 50 -13.48 -20.22 9.52
CA ALA A 50 -13.61 -21.62 9.91
C ALA A 50 -12.42 -22.48 9.41
N ALA A 51 -12.17 -23.57 10.13
CA ALA A 51 -11.17 -24.56 9.73
C ALA A 51 -11.51 -25.16 8.36
N GLY A 52 -10.49 -25.34 7.53
CA GLY A 52 -10.63 -25.92 6.18
C GLY A 52 -10.86 -24.88 5.08
N VAL A 53 -11.17 -23.63 5.40
CA VAL A 53 -11.37 -22.58 4.37
C VAL A 53 -10.04 -22.13 3.76
N HIS A 54 -9.04 -21.85 4.59
CA HIS A 54 -7.71 -21.42 4.11
C HIS A 54 -6.66 -22.52 4.23
N TYR A 55 -6.81 -23.39 5.21
CA TYR A 55 -5.92 -24.51 5.42
C TYR A 55 -6.67 -25.66 6.14
N PRO A 56 -6.42 -26.94 5.74
CA PRO A 56 -7.08 -28.08 6.34
C PRO A 56 -6.90 -28.16 7.86
N GLY A 57 -8.01 -28.22 8.60
CA GLY A 57 -8.01 -28.37 10.06
C GLY A 57 -7.63 -27.14 10.87
N VAL A 58 -7.27 -26.01 10.25
CA VAL A 58 -6.88 -24.78 10.94
C VAL A 58 -7.89 -23.66 10.69
N ALA A 59 -8.36 -23.03 11.78
CA ALA A 59 -9.16 -21.81 11.75
C ALA A 59 -8.25 -20.60 11.94
N PHE A 60 -8.63 -19.44 11.36
CA PHE A 60 -7.81 -18.25 11.36
C PHE A 60 -8.57 -17.02 11.87
N SER A 61 -8.00 -16.34 12.87
CA SER A 61 -8.50 -15.08 13.43
C SER A 61 -7.55 -13.90 13.20
N ALA A 62 -6.23 -14.14 13.12
CA ALA A 62 -5.22 -13.10 12.91
C ALA A 62 -4.61 -13.10 11.50
N HIS A 63 -5.26 -13.71 10.49
CA HIS A 63 -4.72 -13.77 9.13
C HIS A 63 -4.92 -12.45 8.36
N ARG A 64 -5.90 -11.63 8.73
CA ARG A 64 -6.17 -10.30 8.20
C ARG A 64 -6.14 -9.24 9.30
N LEU A 65 -5.83 -8.01 8.94
CA LEU A 65 -5.90 -6.88 9.85
C LEU A 65 -7.35 -6.39 10.00
N PRO A 66 -7.76 -5.89 11.18
CA PRO A 66 -9.17 -5.68 11.50
C PRO A 66 -9.83 -4.50 10.78
N PHE A 67 -9.06 -3.52 10.29
CA PHE A 67 -9.65 -2.30 9.73
C PHE A 67 -10.61 -2.57 8.58
N ILE A 68 -10.16 -3.31 7.55
CA ILE A 68 -10.95 -3.48 6.32
C ILE A 68 -12.29 -4.20 6.58
N PRO A 69 -12.32 -5.37 7.27
CA PRO A 69 -13.60 -6.04 7.54
C PRO A 69 -14.58 -5.18 8.30
N TYR A 70 -14.17 -4.58 9.43
CA TYR A 70 -15.06 -3.74 10.24
C TYR A 70 -15.47 -2.45 9.54
N PHE A 71 -14.59 -1.84 8.76
CA PHE A 71 -14.91 -0.67 7.95
C PHE A 71 -15.97 -1.00 6.89
N LEU A 72 -15.85 -2.14 6.22
CA LEU A 72 -16.83 -2.56 5.21
C LEU A 72 -18.17 -2.93 5.83
N ILE A 73 -18.17 -3.63 6.97
CA ILE A 73 -19.41 -3.91 7.75
C ILE A 73 -20.08 -2.60 8.19
N ALA A 74 -19.30 -1.63 8.68
CA ALA A 74 -19.85 -0.32 9.06
C ALA A 74 -20.50 0.40 7.87
N LEU A 75 -19.90 0.35 6.69
CA LEU A 75 -20.51 0.89 5.47
C LEU A 75 -21.76 0.11 5.06
N GLN A 76 -21.75 -1.21 5.15
CA GLN A 76 -22.89 -2.06 4.84
C GLN A 76 -24.07 -1.77 5.76
N ASN A 77 -23.84 -1.58 7.05
CA ASN A 77 -24.88 -1.24 8.02
C ASN A 77 -25.60 0.09 7.71
N VAL A 78 -24.92 1.02 7.03
CA VAL A 78 -25.51 2.31 6.62
C VAL A 78 -26.15 2.25 5.23
N LEU A 79 -25.53 1.51 4.30
CA LEU A 79 -25.86 1.56 2.86
C LEU A 79 -26.62 0.33 2.34
N GLY A 80 -26.75 -0.71 3.19
CA GLY A 80 -27.30 -2.01 2.83
C GLY A 80 -26.26 -2.94 2.21
N ASP A 81 -26.62 -4.22 2.06
CA ASP A 81 -25.76 -5.30 1.55
C ASP A 81 -25.70 -5.29 0.02
N ASP A 82 -25.15 -4.22 -0.55
CA ASP A 82 -24.88 -4.07 -1.96
C ASP A 82 -23.42 -3.66 -2.13
N LEU A 83 -22.60 -4.56 -2.66
CA LEU A 83 -21.16 -4.36 -2.87
C LEU A 83 -20.88 -3.09 -3.69
N ARG A 84 -21.74 -2.73 -4.65
CA ARG A 84 -21.58 -1.52 -5.46
C ARG A 84 -21.70 -0.25 -4.63
N ARG A 85 -22.69 -0.16 -3.74
CA ARG A 85 -22.88 1.00 -2.85
C ARG A 85 -21.74 1.13 -1.87
N VAL A 86 -21.32 0.01 -1.27
CA VAL A 86 -20.18 -0.04 -0.36
C VAL A 86 -18.88 0.35 -1.09
N ALA A 87 -18.66 -0.16 -2.31
CA ALA A 87 -17.52 0.21 -3.15
C ALA A 87 -17.49 1.71 -3.47
N LEU A 88 -18.63 2.30 -3.82
CA LEU A 88 -18.73 3.72 -4.10
C LEU A 88 -18.38 4.57 -2.86
N ALA A 89 -18.97 4.26 -1.72
CA ALA A 89 -18.68 4.98 -0.47
C ALA A 89 -17.22 4.85 -0.06
N LYS A 90 -16.67 3.64 -0.07
CA LYS A 90 -15.24 3.39 0.17
C LYS A 90 -14.36 4.23 -0.76
N CYS A 91 -14.64 4.20 -2.05
CA CYS A 91 -13.85 4.96 -3.03
C CYS A 91 -13.98 6.48 -2.83
N LEU A 92 -15.16 6.99 -2.50
CA LEU A 92 -15.33 8.42 -2.19
C LEU A 92 -14.50 8.82 -0.96
N LEU A 93 -14.54 8.02 0.11
CA LEU A 93 -13.80 8.30 1.34
C LEU A 93 -12.27 8.24 1.11
N PHE A 94 -11.75 7.19 0.50
CA PHE A 94 -10.31 7.05 0.30
C PHE A 94 -9.76 7.93 -0.83
N ASN A 95 -10.51 8.14 -1.91
CA ASN A 95 -10.11 9.07 -2.95
C ASN A 95 -10.14 10.54 -2.47
N SER A 96 -10.88 10.86 -1.39
CA SER A 96 -10.76 12.19 -0.77
C SER A 96 -9.38 12.44 -0.16
N LEU A 97 -8.70 11.40 0.37
CA LEU A 97 -7.30 11.50 0.82
C LEU A 97 -6.37 11.80 -0.37
N LEU A 98 -6.61 11.14 -1.50
CA LEU A 98 -5.87 11.41 -2.73
C LEU A 98 -6.10 12.83 -3.24
N LEU A 99 -7.36 13.31 -3.18
CA LEU A 99 -7.70 14.69 -3.53
C LEU A 99 -6.99 15.69 -2.63
N LEU A 100 -6.96 15.44 -1.32
CA LEU A 100 -6.23 16.29 -0.36
C LEU A 100 -4.73 16.31 -0.66
N ALA A 101 -4.16 15.16 -1.04
CA ALA A 101 -2.76 15.08 -1.47
C ALA A 101 -2.50 15.93 -2.72
N VAL A 102 -3.34 15.79 -3.75
CA VAL A 102 -3.24 16.57 -5.00
C VAL A 102 -3.43 18.06 -4.75
N TRP A 103 -4.44 18.43 -3.96
CA TRP A 103 -4.68 19.82 -3.59
C TRP A 103 -3.48 20.45 -2.89
N ARG A 104 -2.88 19.68 -1.95
CA ARG A 104 -1.70 20.12 -1.24
C ARG A 104 -0.50 20.33 -2.17
N VAL A 105 -0.27 19.41 -3.09
CA VAL A 105 0.77 19.55 -4.11
C VAL A 105 0.53 20.80 -4.95
N LEU A 106 -0.67 21.00 -5.48
CA LEU A 106 -1.02 22.18 -6.29
C LEU A 106 -0.83 23.50 -5.53
N ARG A 107 -1.09 23.50 -4.22
CA ARG A 107 -0.93 24.69 -3.38
C ARG A 107 0.53 25.03 -3.07
N HIS A 108 1.38 24.04 -2.90
CA HIS A 108 2.75 24.22 -2.40
C HIS A 108 3.83 23.98 -3.46
N ALA A 109 3.52 23.24 -4.55
CA ALA A 109 4.43 23.05 -5.65
C ALA A 109 4.50 24.34 -6.49
N GLN A 110 5.71 24.80 -6.78
CA GLN A 110 5.93 25.91 -7.71
C GLN A 110 6.06 25.41 -9.17
N ALA A 111 5.79 24.14 -9.43
CA ALA A 111 5.69 23.59 -10.76
C ALA A 111 4.44 24.14 -11.47
N PRO A 112 4.50 24.36 -12.79
CA PRO A 112 3.33 24.83 -13.53
C PRO A 112 2.19 23.82 -13.41
N ALA A 113 0.98 24.34 -13.19
CA ALA A 113 -0.20 23.50 -12.92
C ALA A 113 -0.44 22.43 -14.00
N TRP A 114 -0.18 22.74 -15.29
CA TRP A 114 -0.31 21.79 -16.38
C TRP A 114 0.63 20.58 -16.22
N GLY A 115 1.85 20.79 -15.74
CA GLY A 115 2.82 19.73 -15.54
C GLY A 115 2.45 18.83 -14.35
N VAL A 116 1.91 19.42 -13.26
CA VAL A 116 1.35 18.68 -12.13
C VAL A 116 0.18 17.82 -12.61
N LEU A 117 -0.74 18.41 -13.37
CA LEU A 117 -1.92 17.72 -13.91
C LEU A 117 -1.53 16.62 -14.91
N LEU A 118 -0.50 16.84 -15.74
CA LEU A 118 -0.02 15.83 -16.69
C LEU A 118 0.53 14.60 -15.95
N LEU A 119 1.40 14.80 -14.96
CA LEU A 119 2.00 13.69 -14.21
C LEU A 119 0.97 12.95 -13.35
N LEU A 120 0.09 13.70 -12.68
CA LEU A 120 -1.00 13.07 -11.91
C LEU A 120 -2.01 12.39 -12.83
N GLY A 121 -2.35 13.01 -13.97
CA GLY A 121 -3.21 12.39 -14.99
C GLY A 121 -2.63 11.09 -15.51
N PHE A 122 -1.30 11.05 -15.77
CA PHE A 122 -0.61 9.81 -16.12
C PHE A 122 -0.81 8.72 -15.05
N VAL A 123 -0.57 9.03 -13.76
CA VAL A 123 -0.75 8.06 -12.67
C VAL A 123 -2.21 7.62 -12.55
N LEU A 124 -3.15 8.57 -12.53
CA LEU A 124 -4.57 8.28 -12.28
C LEU A 124 -5.24 7.51 -13.42
N THR A 125 -4.68 7.57 -14.63
CA THR A 125 -5.19 6.83 -15.80
C THR A 125 -4.45 5.52 -16.07
N MET A 126 -3.39 5.20 -15.30
CA MET A 126 -2.69 3.93 -15.42
C MET A 126 -3.65 2.76 -15.13
N PRO A 127 -3.86 1.80 -16.08
CA PRO A 127 -4.86 0.76 -15.90
C PRO A 127 -4.70 -0.05 -14.61
N ARG A 128 -3.48 -0.44 -14.26
CA ARG A 128 -3.20 -1.20 -13.04
C ARG A 128 -3.45 -0.38 -11.77
N TRP A 129 -3.16 0.91 -11.81
CA TRP A 129 -3.51 1.83 -10.73
C TRP A 129 -5.02 1.89 -10.50
N VAL A 130 -5.79 2.11 -11.58
CA VAL A 130 -7.26 2.15 -11.52
C VAL A 130 -7.81 0.88 -10.89
N LEU A 131 -7.33 -0.29 -11.35
CA LEU A 131 -7.73 -1.57 -10.80
C LEU A 131 -7.45 -1.70 -9.30
N ASN A 132 -6.25 -1.30 -8.87
CA ASN A 132 -5.89 -1.42 -7.46
C ASN A 132 -6.62 -0.41 -6.57
N VAL A 133 -6.85 0.81 -7.02
CA VAL A 133 -7.52 1.86 -6.24
C VAL A 133 -9.03 1.62 -6.10
N PHE A 134 -9.66 1.06 -7.12
CA PHE A 134 -11.11 0.83 -7.10
C PHE A 134 -11.52 -0.58 -6.63
N GLU A 135 -10.55 -1.48 -6.41
CA GLU A 135 -10.82 -2.78 -5.80
C GLU A 135 -11.19 -2.63 -4.32
N VAL A 136 -12.21 -3.38 -3.87
CA VAL A 136 -12.70 -3.29 -2.47
C VAL A 136 -11.96 -4.26 -1.56
N GLY A 137 -11.60 -5.43 -2.07
CA GLY A 137 -10.94 -6.50 -1.31
C GLY A 137 -9.41 -6.45 -1.33
N LEU A 138 -8.78 -5.36 -1.77
CA LEU A 138 -7.33 -5.22 -1.79
C LEU A 138 -6.87 -4.16 -0.79
N GLU A 139 -5.88 -4.48 0.02
CA GLU A 139 -5.27 -3.51 0.95
C GLU A 139 -4.65 -2.31 0.19
N GLU A 140 -4.16 -2.53 -1.03
CA GLU A 140 -3.62 -1.48 -1.91
C GLU A 140 -4.64 -0.38 -2.19
N ALA A 141 -5.92 -0.73 -2.28
CA ALA A 141 -7.00 0.21 -2.54
C ALA A 141 -7.21 1.24 -1.42
N TYR A 142 -6.71 0.96 -0.25
CA TYR A 142 -6.79 1.80 0.94
C TYR A 142 -5.45 2.48 1.25
N ASN A 143 -4.35 1.73 1.16
CA ASN A 143 -3.04 2.26 1.55
C ASN A 143 -2.46 3.22 0.49
N ILE A 144 -2.78 3.06 -0.80
CA ILE A 144 -2.29 3.97 -1.86
C ILE A 144 -2.73 5.43 -1.61
N PRO A 145 -4.03 5.74 -1.41
CA PRO A 145 -4.46 7.10 -1.09
C PRO A 145 -3.89 7.64 0.22
N ALA A 146 -3.78 6.79 1.25
CA ALA A 146 -3.20 7.18 2.53
C ALA A 146 -1.70 7.52 2.40
N LEU A 147 -0.92 6.73 1.65
CA LEU A 147 0.48 7.02 1.33
C LEU A 147 0.64 8.29 0.51
N ALA A 148 -0.24 8.54 -0.45
CA ALA A 148 -0.22 9.77 -1.23
C ALA A 148 -0.34 10.99 -0.32
N LEU A 149 -1.30 10.98 0.62
CA LEU A 149 -1.48 12.08 1.57
C LEU A 149 -0.32 12.15 2.56
N LEU A 150 0.19 11.02 3.05
CA LEU A 150 1.36 10.97 3.94
C LEU A 150 2.56 11.71 3.31
N PHE A 151 2.93 11.36 2.09
CA PHE A 151 4.06 11.99 1.41
C PHE A 151 3.79 13.43 0.98
N ALA A 152 2.55 13.77 0.64
CA ALA A 152 2.17 15.15 0.41
C ALA A 152 2.32 16.00 1.68
N LEU A 153 1.95 15.47 2.85
CA LEU A 153 2.17 16.13 4.14
C LEU A 153 3.66 16.25 4.49
N LEU A 154 4.45 15.23 4.23
CA LEU A 154 5.88 15.24 4.55
C LEU A 154 6.67 16.23 3.67
N TRP A 155 6.42 16.25 2.37
CA TRP A 155 7.26 16.94 1.41
C TRP A 155 6.76 18.33 1.02
N PHE A 156 5.45 18.59 1.11
CA PHE A 156 4.82 19.84 0.74
C PHE A 156 4.27 20.61 1.95
N SER A 157 4.97 20.54 3.11
CA SER A 157 4.73 21.36 4.29
C SER A 157 5.88 22.32 4.52
N ASP A 158 5.58 23.54 4.90
CA ASP A 158 6.58 24.50 5.37
C ASP A 158 6.94 24.26 6.86
N ALA A 159 7.95 25.00 7.36
CA ALA A 159 8.41 24.84 8.75
C ALA A 159 7.34 25.26 9.77
N ALA A 160 6.56 26.32 9.46
CA ALA A 160 5.51 26.80 10.36
C ALA A 160 4.37 25.80 10.49
N GLU A 161 4.02 25.14 9.40
CA GLU A 161 3.00 24.11 9.40
C GLU A 161 3.45 22.86 10.16
N ARG A 162 4.69 22.40 9.94
CA ARG A 162 5.27 21.25 10.66
C ARG A 162 5.35 21.47 12.18
N ALA A 163 5.45 22.71 12.63
CA ALA A 163 5.42 23.06 14.05
C ALA A 163 4.02 22.98 14.68
N ARG A 164 2.95 22.85 13.88
CA ARG A 164 1.58 22.78 14.40
C ARG A 164 1.25 21.38 14.92
N LEU A 165 0.62 21.32 16.09
CA LEU A 165 0.16 20.06 16.69
C LEU A 165 -0.78 19.29 15.72
N GLY A 166 -1.68 19.99 15.02
CA GLY A 166 -2.58 19.38 14.05
C GLY A 166 -1.88 18.63 12.91
N TRP A 167 -0.71 19.11 12.46
CA TRP A 167 0.10 18.41 11.47
C TRP A 167 0.65 17.08 12.05
N ALA A 168 1.20 17.13 13.27
CA ALA A 168 1.75 15.94 13.92
C ALA A 168 0.66 14.88 14.22
N VAL A 169 -0.53 15.32 14.66
CA VAL A 169 -1.69 14.44 14.86
C VAL A 169 -2.15 13.83 13.54
N GLY A 170 -2.31 14.65 12.50
CA GLY A 170 -2.71 14.16 11.17
C GLY A 170 -1.73 13.14 10.59
N LEU A 171 -0.43 13.39 10.75
CA LEU A 171 0.63 12.44 10.37
C LEU A 171 0.50 11.13 11.15
N GLY A 172 0.34 11.21 12.47
CA GLY A 172 0.19 10.03 13.33
C GLY A 172 -1.05 9.21 13.00
N LEU A 173 -2.19 9.83 12.75
CA LEU A 173 -3.42 9.14 12.35
C LEU A 173 -3.28 8.42 11.00
N LEU A 174 -2.59 9.04 10.02
CA LEU A 174 -2.30 8.37 8.76
C LEU A 174 -1.36 7.18 8.94
N LEU A 175 -0.37 7.27 9.82
CA LEU A 175 0.52 6.15 10.13
C LEU A 175 -0.23 5.01 10.84
N VAL A 176 -1.12 5.32 11.77
CA VAL A 176 -2.01 4.33 12.42
C VAL A 176 -2.93 3.66 11.38
N LEU A 177 -3.53 4.45 10.49
CA LEU A 177 -4.35 3.90 9.40
C LEU A 177 -3.52 2.92 8.53
N LEU A 178 -2.32 3.30 8.11
CA LEU A 178 -1.44 2.44 7.32
C LEU A 178 -1.05 1.16 8.07
N LEU A 179 -0.78 1.26 9.38
CA LEU A 179 -0.50 0.12 10.24
C LEU A 179 -1.66 -0.90 10.27
N PHE A 180 -2.90 -0.41 10.38
CA PHE A 180 -4.11 -1.26 10.41
C PHE A 180 -4.56 -1.75 9.03
N LEU A 181 -3.98 -1.20 7.96
CA LEU A 181 -4.25 -1.64 6.58
C LEU A 181 -3.30 -2.74 6.11
N LYS A 182 -2.01 -2.70 6.49
CA LYS A 182 -1.03 -3.65 5.95
C LYS A 182 0.21 -3.77 6.85
N ASN A 183 0.55 -5.01 7.24
CA ASN A 183 1.71 -5.30 8.09
C ASN A 183 3.04 -4.77 7.51
N SER A 184 3.20 -4.76 6.19
CA SER A 184 4.42 -4.23 5.55
C SER A 184 4.63 -2.73 5.80
N MET A 185 3.62 -2.00 6.28
CA MET A 185 3.72 -0.58 6.64
C MET A 185 4.32 -0.35 8.03
N LEU A 186 4.44 -1.37 8.86
CA LEU A 186 4.96 -1.26 10.22
C LEU A 186 6.31 -0.52 10.28
N TYR A 187 7.25 -0.91 9.43
CA TYR A 187 8.57 -0.29 9.39
C TYR A 187 8.52 1.20 9.00
N LEU A 188 7.64 1.56 8.08
CA LEU A 188 7.39 2.94 7.70
C LEU A 188 6.79 3.73 8.87
N CYS A 189 5.82 3.13 9.57
CA CYS A 189 5.15 3.77 10.70
C CYS A 189 6.11 4.13 11.84
N VAL A 190 7.15 3.32 12.07
CA VAL A 190 8.20 3.61 13.06
C VAL A 190 9.26 4.56 12.50
N ALA A 191 9.67 4.38 11.26
CA ALA A 191 10.75 5.18 10.66
C ALA A 191 10.35 6.65 10.44
N VAL A 192 9.10 6.93 10.03
CA VAL A 192 8.66 8.31 9.72
C VAL A 192 8.76 9.24 10.93
N PRO A 193 8.28 8.93 12.15
CA PRO A 193 8.48 9.78 13.31
C PRO A 193 9.96 10.05 13.64
N LEU A 194 10.82 9.04 13.49
CA LEU A 194 12.26 9.19 13.68
C LEU A 194 12.88 10.14 12.65
N LEU A 195 12.51 9.99 11.39
CA LEU A 195 12.96 10.89 10.32
C LEU A 195 12.46 12.33 10.54
N VAL A 196 11.21 12.49 10.99
CA VAL A 196 10.66 13.81 11.37
C VAL A 196 11.48 14.43 12.51
N TRP A 197 11.82 13.66 13.54
CA TRP A 197 12.68 14.15 14.62
C TRP A 197 14.07 14.57 14.12
N VAL A 198 14.70 13.77 13.28
CA VAL A 198 16.01 14.12 12.68
C VAL A 198 15.93 15.43 11.92
N ARG A 199 14.82 15.67 11.21
CA ARG A 199 14.61 16.87 10.40
C ARG A 199 14.31 18.11 11.21
N THR A 200 13.36 18.02 12.13
CA THR A 200 12.79 19.18 12.83
C THR A 200 13.51 19.49 14.12
N ARG A 201 14.13 18.48 14.77
CA ARG A 201 14.64 18.53 16.14
C ARG A 201 13.56 18.93 17.16
N ASP A 202 12.32 18.94 16.74
CA ASP A 202 11.18 19.15 17.62
C ASP A 202 10.67 17.80 18.13
N LEU A 203 10.81 17.59 19.43
CA LEU A 203 10.37 16.37 20.07
C LEU A 203 8.85 16.17 19.95
N ARG A 204 8.06 17.26 19.98
CA ARG A 204 6.59 17.18 19.88
C ARG A 204 6.17 16.70 18.50
N ALA A 205 6.79 17.22 17.44
CA ALA A 205 6.52 16.84 16.06
C ALA A 205 6.79 15.34 15.80
N ALA A 206 7.69 14.71 16.56
CA ALA A 206 8.00 13.29 16.45
C ALA A 206 7.26 12.42 17.48
N ALA A 207 7.17 12.88 18.74
CA ALA A 207 6.59 12.11 19.83
C ALA A 207 5.08 11.89 19.67
N VAL A 208 4.35 12.88 19.13
CA VAL A 208 2.90 12.73 18.91
C VAL A 208 2.60 11.62 17.89
N PRO A 209 3.15 11.62 16.65
CA PRO A 209 2.90 10.53 15.73
C PRO A 209 3.46 9.19 16.23
N LEU A 210 4.61 9.17 16.91
CA LEU A 210 5.15 7.94 17.51
C LEU A 210 4.22 7.39 18.61
N GLY A 211 3.73 8.25 19.49
CA GLY A 211 2.78 7.87 20.55
C GLY A 211 1.48 7.27 19.99
N LEU A 212 0.94 7.87 18.93
CA LEU A 212 -0.23 7.34 18.22
C LEU A 212 0.07 5.98 17.58
N VAL A 213 1.23 5.82 16.95
CA VAL A 213 1.66 4.53 16.37
C VAL A 213 1.81 3.47 17.47
N LEU A 214 2.45 3.80 18.58
CA LEU A 214 2.59 2.87 19.71
C LEU A 214 1.23 2.47 20.29
N ALA A 215 0.29 3.42 20.45
CA ALA A 215 -1.07 3.12 20.87
C ALA A 215 -1.79 2.21 19.86
N GLY A 216 -1.61 2.45 18.55
CA GLY A 216 -2.12 1.58 17.49
C GLY A 216 -1.53 0.17 17.55
N LEU A 217 -0.23 0.03 17.79
CA LEU A 217 0.43 -1.28 17.95
C LEU A 217 -0.10 -2.04 19.17
N LEU A 218 -0.28 -1.36 20.29
CA LEU A 218 -0.88 -1.96 21.50
C LEU A 218 -2.32 -2.38 21.24
N GLY A 219 -3.12 -1.54 20.57
CA GLY A 219 -4.49 -1.88 20.17
C GLY A 219 -4.55 -3.11 19.27
N LEU A 220 -3.64 -3.23 18.29
CA LEU A 220 -3.56 -4.40 17.41
C LEU A 220 -3.12 -5.66 18.17
N ALA A 221 -2.15 -5.54 19.07
CA ALA A 221 -1.69 -6.67 19.89
C ALA A 221 -2.80 -7.16 20.83
N GLU A 222 -3.57 -6.24 21.41
CA GLU A 222 -4.73 -6.57 22.25
C GLU A 222 -5.87 -7.19 21.43
N PHE A 223 -6.13 -6.66 20.23
CA PHE A 223 -7.09 -7.26 19.32
C PHE A 223 -6.73 -8.74 19.03
N ASN A 224 -5.47 -9.01 18.68
CA ASN A 224 -4.99 -10.39 18.43
C ASN A 224 -5.04 -11.24 19.71
N ARG A 225 -4.82 -10.67 20.91
CA ARG A 225 -4.97 -11.38 22.18
C ARG A 225 -6.41 -11.86 22.39
N VAL A 226 -7.38 -10.97 22.12
CA VAL A 226 -8.79 -11.26 22.31
C VAL A 226 -9.32 -12.28 21.29
N HIS A 227 -9.00 -12.11 20.01
CA HIS A 227 -9.58 -12.90 18.92
C HIS A 227 -8.76 -14.15 18.54
N ALA A 228 -7.45 -14.11 18.72
CA ALA A 228 -6.51 -15.16 18.31
C ALA A 228 -5.69 -15.73 19.48
N GLY A 229 -6.00 -15.35 20.71
CA GLY A 229 -5.38 -15.88 21.93
C GLY A 229 -3.91 -15.50 22.13
N ARG A 230 -3.35 -14.53 21.34
CA ARG A 230 -1.94 -14.19 21.41
C ARG A 230 -1.70 -12.69 21.33
N PHE A 231 -1.00 -12.13 22.32
CA PHE A 231 -0.60 -10.73 22.33
C PHE A 231 0.57 -10.52 21.34
N THR A 232 0.26 -10.08 20.12
CA THR A 232 1.23 -9.85 19.05
C THR A 232 0.71 -8.84 18.04
N VAL A 233 1.59 -8.07 17.42
CA VAL A 233 1.25 -7.10 16.36
C VAL A 233 1.27 -7.70 14.96
N GLY A 234 1.79 -8.94 14.79
CA GLY A 234 1.90 -9.61 13.50
C GLY A 234 0.62 -10.35 13.12
N SER A 235 0.55 -10.74 11.86
CA SER A 235 -0.48 -11.63 11.32
C SER A 235 -0.04 -13.10 11.43
N SER A 236 -0.99 -13.99 11.68
CA SER A 236 -0.76 -15.45 11.65
C SER A 236 -0.42 -15.98 10.23
N TRP A 237 -0.46 -15.11 9.21
CA TRP A 237 -0.16 -15.44 7.81
C TRP A 237 1.27 -15.10 7.37
N GLU A 238 2.08 -14.50 8.24
CA GLU A 238 3.44 -14.04 7.90
C GLU A 238 4.39 -15.19 7.55
N GLY A 239 4.35 -16.27 8.32
CA GLY A 239 5.17 -17.46 8.07
C GLY A 239 4.84 -18.12 6.74
N TRP A 240 3.54 -18.20 6.41
CA TRP A 240 3.06 -18.67 5.13
C TRP A 240 3.54 -17.79 3.97
N ASN A 241 3.43 -16.48 4.11
CA ASN A 241 3.91 -15.52 3.12
C ASN A 241 5.44 -15.59 2.94
N LEU A 242 6.19 -15.79 4.03
CA LEU A 242 7.63 -16.00 3.95
C LEU A 242 7.97 -17.29 3.20
N TYR A 243 7.24 -18.38 3.46
CA TYR A 243 7.43 -19.66 2.80
C TYR A 243 7.05 -19.63 1.33
N LYS A 244 5.97 -18.96 0.95
CA LYS A 244 5.60 -18.73 -0.44
C LYS A 244 6.73 -18.08 -1.24
N GLY A 245 7.45 -17.14 -0.63
CA GLY A 245 8.56 -16.46 -1.28
C GLY A 245 9.90 -17.18 -1.19
N ASN A 246 10.03 -18.20 -0.33
CA ASN A 246 11.32 -18.85 -0.03
C ASN A 246 11.12 -20.34 0.26
N SER A 247 10.88 -21.11 -0.79
CA SER A 247 10.73 -22.56 -0.72
C SER A 247 11.17 -23.20 -2.03
N VAL A 248 11.30 -24.52 -2.03
CA VAL A 248 11.58 -25.30 -3.25
C VAL A 248 10.50 -25.06 -4.32
N TRP A 249 9.25 -24.90 -3.91
CA TRP A 249 8.11 -24.62 -4.79
C TRP A 249 8.17 -23.25 -5.42
N THR A 250 8.79 -22.29 -4.75
CA THR A 250 8.92 -20.92 -5.26
C THR A 250 9.63 -20.87 -6.60
N LYS A 251 10.61 -21.72 -6.83
CA LYS A 251 11.33 -21.79 -8.10
C LYS A 251 10.44 -22.18 -9.27
N GLU A 252 9.52 -23.11 -9.04
CA GLU A 252 8.60 -23.61 -10.08
C GLU A 252 7.50 -22.61 -10.39
N LEU A 253 7.13 -21.83 -9.39
CA LEU A 253 6.01 -20.89 -9.45
C LEU A 253 6.44 -19.45 -9.77
N TYR A 254 7.75 -19.12 -9.69
CA TYR A 254 8.29 -17.78 -9.94
C TYR A 254 9.07 -17.71 -11.26
N PRO A 255 8.93 -16.72 -12.13
CA PRO A 255 8.14 -15.48 -12.01
C PRO A 255 6.65 -15.79 -12.01
N PRO A 256 5.96 -15.17 -11.11
CA PRO A 256 4.73 -15.68 -10.62
C PRO A 256 3.61 -15.45 -11.61
N TYR A 257 3.13 -16.50 -12.04
CA TYR A 257 1.74 -16.55 -12.33
C TYR A 257 1.01 -16.77 -11.01
N SER A 258 0.94 -15.73 -10.20
CA SER A 258 0.29 -15.71 -8.90
C SER A 258 0.52 -16.91 -7.96
N LEU A 259 1.32 -16.67 -6.92
CA LEU A 259 1.46 -17.60 -5.79
C LEU A 259 0.17 -17.75 -4.95
N ASP A 260 -0.88 -16.99 -5.24
CA ASP A 260 -2.21 -17.11 -4.64
C ASP A 260 -3.11 -18.11 -5.39
N ILE A 261 -2.55 -18.91 -6.32
CA ILE A 261 -3.35 -19.91 -7.02
C ILE A 261 -3.58 -21.12 -6.11
N LEU A 262 -4.81 -21.63 -6.17
CA LEU A 262 -5.30 -22.86 -5.53
C LEU A 262 -4.35 -24.05 -5.67
N ASP A 263 -3.60 -24.16 -6.77
CA ASP A 263 -2.61 -25.22 -7.00
C ASP A 263 -1.45 -25.22 -6.01
N TYR A 264 -1.06 -24.06 -5.48
CA TYR A 264 -0.01 -23.96 -4.49
C TYR A 264 -0.47 -24.46 -3.12
N GLU A 265 -1.68 -24.11 -2.72
CA GLU A 265 -2.30 -24.56 -1.47
C GLU A 265 -2.59 -26.06 -1.49
N GLY A 266 -2.91 -26.64 -2.64
CA GLY A 266 -3.10 -28.06 -2.82
C GLY A 266 -1.81 -28.90 -2.82
N LYS A 267 -0.68 -28.30 -3.23
CA LYS A 267 0.62 -29.00 -3.31
C LYS A 267 1.44 -28.96 -2.03
N VAL A 268 1.19 -27.98 -1.18
CA VAL A 268 1.98 -27.73 0.02
C VAL A 268 1.15 -28.02 1.26
N SER A 269 1.35 -29.18 1.85
CA SER A 269 0.80 -29.54 3.14
C SER A 269 1.89 -29.64 4.21
N ALA A 270 1.52 -29.43 5.47
CA ALA A 270 2.39 -29.78 6.58
C ALA A 270 2.52 -31.31 6.68
N ASP A 271 3.71 -31.77 7.07
CA ASP A 271 4.01 -33.19 7.30
C ASP A 271 3.42 -33.73 8.62
N ARG A 272 2.71 -32.88 9.36
CA ARG A 272 2.00 -33.19 10.59
C ARG A 272 0.72 -32.38 10.73
N PRO A 273 -0.23 -32.78 11.53
CA PRO A 273 -1.37 -31.96 11.90
C PRO A 273 -0.93 -30.68 12.61
N LEU A 274 -1.52 -29.55 12.23
CA LEU A 274 -1.29 -28.23 12.85
C LEU A 274 -2.40 -27.95 13.88
N ARG A 275 -2.01 -27.45 15.06
CA ARG A 275 -2.92 -27.27 16.19
C ARG A 275 -3.80 -26.04 16.05
N ASP A 276 -3.21 -24.95 15.58
CA ASP A 276 -3.86 -23.65 15.46
C ASP A 276 -3.14 -22.77 14.39
N GLU A 277 -3.62 -21.56 14.18
CA GLU A 277 -3.05 -20.61 13.24
C GLU A 277 -1.63 -20.14 13.59
N TRP A 278 -1.25 -20.15 14.86
CA TRP A 278 0.10 -19.79 15.29
C TRP A 278 1.10 -20.91 15.09
N ASP A 279 0.66 -22.16 15.27
CA ASP A 279 1.44 -23.35 14.93
C ASP A 279 1.64 -23.41 13.40
N HIS A 280 0.60 -23.10 12.61
CA HIS A 280 0.70 -22.94 11.16
C HIS A 280 1.73 -21.87 10.79
N ASN A 281 1.64 -20.67 11.38
CA ASN A 281 2.59 -19.60 11.15
C ASN A 281 4.03 -19.98 11.50
N ALA A 282 4.24 -20.62 12.65
CA ALA A 282 5.54 -21.04 13.12
C ALA A 282 6.13 -22.15 12.23
N TYR A 283 5.33 -23.13 11.84
CA TYR A 283 5.74 -24.24 10.97
C TYR A 283 6.26 -23.71 9.62
N PHE A 284 5.47 -22.91 8.92
CA PHE A 284 5.88 -22.40 7.61
C PHE A 284 7.02 -21.38 7.71
N LYS A 285 7.06 -20.56 8.75
CA LYS A 285 8.21 -19.68 9.03
C LYS A 285 9.50 -20.47 9.22
N GLN A 286 9.45 -21.55 10.00
CA GLN A 286 10.61 -22.42 10.22
C GLN A 286 11.09 -23.05 8.89
N ARG A 287 10.19 -23.57 8.08
CA ARG A 287 10.51 -24.16 6.76
C ARG A 287 11.14 -23.15 5.81
N ALA A 288 10.63 -21.92 5.79
CA ALA A 288 11.21 -20.85 4.99
C ALA A 288 12.64 -20.50 5.45
N VAL A 289 12.84 -20.33 6.76
CA VAL A 289 14.17 -20.03 7.33
C VAL A 289 15.15 -21.19 7.07
N GLU A 290 14.69 -22.42 7.17
CA GLU A 290 15.49 -23.62 6.86
C GLU A 290 15.91 -23.63 5.38
N PHE A 291 14.98 -23.34 4.46
CA PHE A 291 15.30 -23.20 3.04
C PHE A 291 16.36 -22.10 2.80
N ILE A 292 16.18 -20.92 3.38
CA ILE A 292 17.14 -19.81 3.25
C ILE A 292 18.54 -20.20 3.74
N ARG A 293 18.61 -20.91 4.88
CA ARG A 293 19.89 -21.33 5.47
C ARG A 293 20.57 -22.45 4.66
N ARG A 294 19.80 -23.39 4.13
CA ARG A 294 20.34 -24.53 3.35
C ARG A 294 20.66 -24.14 1.91
N HIS A 295 19.95 -23.15 1.35
CA HIS A 295 20.04 -22.77 -0.05
C HIS A 295 20.26 -21.24 -0.23
N PRO A 296 21.34 -20.66 0.35
CA PRO A 296 21.54 -19.20 0.33
C PRO A 296 21.68 -18.63 -1.08
N GLY A 297 22.31 -19.37 -2.03
CA GLY A 297 22.42 -18.96 -3.42
C GLY A 297 21.06 -18.88 -4.12
N GLU A 298 20.16 -19.81 -3.82
CA GLU A 298 18.81 -19.80 -4.36
C GLU A 298 17.98 -18.66 -3.77
N PHE A 299 18.09 -18.40 -2.47
CA PHE A 299 17.47 -17.26 -1.82
C PHE A 299 17.90 -15.95 -2.47
N ILE A 300 19.19 -15.76 -2.74
CA ILE A 300 19.70 -14.57 -3.45
C ILE A 300 19.07 -14.49 -4.86
N GLY A 301 19.05 -15.60 -5.61
CA GLY A 301 18.44 -15.64 -6.93
C GLY A 301 16.95 -15.29 -6.92
N LEU A 302 16.18 -15.81 -5.96
CA LEU A 302 14.77 -15.48 -5.75
C LEU A 302 14.60 -14.00 -5.35
N THR A 303 15.47 -13.48 -4.49
CA THR A 303 15.44 -12.07 -4.08
C THR A 303 15.69 -11.13 -5.26
N LEU A 304 16.64 -11.46 -6.13
CA LEU A 304 16.91 -10.70 -7.36
C LEU A 304 15.71 -10.75 -8.34
N ARG A 305 15.04 -11.90 -8.47
CA ARG A 305 13.79 -12.00 -9.26
C ARG A 305 12.68 -11.13 -8.69
N LYS A 306 12.51 -11.11 -7.36
CA LYS A 306 11.57 -10.22 -6.67
C LYS A 306 11.91 -8.75 -6.88
N ALA A 307 13.21 -8.41 -6.81
CA ALA A 307 13.69 -7.06 -7.13
C ALA A 307 13.37 -6.67 -8.57
N TRP A 308 13.51 -7.59 -9.53
CA TRP A 308 13.11 -7.35 -10.92
C TRP A 308 11.62 -7.03 -11.03
N ILE A 309 10.74 -7.74 -10.30
CA ILE A 309 9.30 -7.44 -10.28
C ILE A 309 9.05 -6.02 -9.77
N PHE A 310 9.74 -5.60 -8.71
CA PHE A 310 9.58 -4.25 -8.14
C PHE A 310 10.12 -3.15 -9.04
N TYR A 311 11.27 -3.37 -9.68
CA TYR A 311 12.03 -2.28 -10.31
C TYR A 311 12.16 -2.38 -11.83
N GLY A 312 11.91 -3.54 -12.43
CA GLY A 312 12.14 -3.77 -13.86
C GLY A 312 10.97 -4.35 -14.64
N GLU A 313 10.12 -5.20 -14.02
CA GLU A 313 9.06 -5.91 -14.74
C GLU A 313 7.99 -4.95 -15.30
N VAL A 314 7.73 -5.06 -16.58
CA VAL A 314 6.72 -4.26 -17.29
C VAL A 314 5.48 -5.09 -17.67
N ARG A 315 5.58 -6.41 -17.58
CA ARG A 315 4.48 -7.32 -17.90
C ARG A 315 3.60 -7.51 -16.67
N ALA A 316 2.31 -7.65 -16.89
CA ALA A 316 1.38 -8.02 -15.85
C ALA A 316 1.25 -9.55 -15.78
N SER A 317 1.80 -10.17 -14.74
CA SER A 317 1.92 -11.63 -14.63
C SER A 317 0.58 -12.37 -14.63
N GLY A 318 -0.48 -11.79 -14.11
CA GLY A 318 -1.81 -12.41 -14.08
C GLY A 318 -2.57 -12.38 -15.40
N LEU A 319 -2.05 -11.67 -16.41
CA LEU A 319 -2.76 -11.42 -17.67
C LEU A 319 -2.29 -12.31 -18.82
N SER A 320 -1.17 -13.03 -18.67
CA SER A 320 -0.49 -13.70 -19.79
C SER A 320 -1.06 -15.05 -20.22
N ARG A 321 -1.91 -15.69 -19.43
CA ARG A 321 -2.37 -17.07 -19.69
C ARG A 321 -3.81 -17.23 -20.22
N GLY A 322 -4.47 -16.18 -20.69
CA GLY A 322 -5.85 -16.32 -21.21
C GLY A 322 -6.92 -16.51 -20.13
N GLU A 323 -6.52 -16.74 -18.90
CA GLU A 323 -7.39 -16.87 -17.72
C GLU A 323 -7.70 -15.51 -17.06
N SER A 324 -7.08 -14.44 -17.55
CA SER A 324 -7.36 -13.13 -17.00
C SER A 324 -8.79 -12.72 -17.40
N ARG A 325 -9.60 -12.52 -16.40
CA ARG A 325 -10.91 -11.85 -16.49
C ARG A 325 -10.82 -10.49 -17.21
N TYR A 326 -9.63 -10.04 -17.55
CA TYR A 326 -9.31 -8.69 -18.04
C TYR A 326 -9.04 -8.59 -19.54
N GLY A 327 -8.94 -9.72 -20.24
CA GLY A 327 -8.74 -9.77 -21.68
C GLY A 327 -7.39 -9.23 -22.18
N LYS A 328 -6.95 -9.73 -23.31
CA LYS A 328 -5.70 -9.32 -23.98
C LYS A 328 -5.55 -7.81 -24.22
N PRO A 329 -6.61 -7.02 -24.56
CA PRO A 329 -6.45 -5.59 -24.79
C PRO A 329 -5.99 -4.79 -23.58
N ALA A 330 -6.53 -5.09 -22.39
CA ALA A 330 -6.14 -4.38 -21.15
C ALA A 330 -4.68 -4.63 -20.77
N TYR A 331 -4.17 -5.83 -21.04
CA TYR A 331 -2.77 -6.18 -20.86
C TYR A 331 -1.85 -5.35 -21.76
N LEU A 332 -2.16 -5.30 -23.07
CA LEU A 332 -1.35 -4.55 -24.04
C LEU A 332 -1.34 -3.05 -23.73
N LEU A 333 -2.47 -2.49 -23.30
CA LEU A 333 -2.56 -1.09 -22.89
C LEU A 333 -1.72 -0.77 -21.66
N GLN A 334 -1.50 -1.73 -20.75
CA GLN A 334 -0.72 -1.51 -19.54
C GLN A 334 0.78 -1.39 -19.81
N ILE A 335 1.33 -2.09 -20.82
CA ILE A 335 2.78 -2.13 -21.06
C ILE A 335 3.37 -0.73 -21.25
N PRO A 336 2.86 0.15 -22.11
CA PRO A 336 3.41 1.50 -22.27
C PRO A 336 3.45 2.29 -20.95
N TRP A 337 2.38 2.20 -20.17
CA TRP A 337 2.30 2.86 -18.85
C TRP A 337 3.36 2.34 -17.88
N MET A 338 3.58 1.03 -17.85
CA MET A 338 4.60 0.42 -17.00
C MET A 338 6.02 0.77 -17.45
N VAL A 339 6.29 0.82 -18.77
CA VAL A 339 7.59 1.26 -19.30
C VAL A 339 7.90 2.69 -18.87
N VAL A 340 6.96 3.61 -19.08
CA VAL A 340 7.13 5.01 -18.65
C VAL A 340 7.30 5.09 -17.14
N PHE A 341 6.47 4.39 -16.37
CA PHE A 341 6.58 4.36 -14.91
C PHE A 341 7.96 3.85 -14.45
N ARG A 342 8.50 2.78 -15.05
CA ARG A 342 9.84 2.28 -14.70
C ARG A 342 10.93 3.31 -14.99
N GLY A 343 10.84 4.01 -16.14
CA GLY A 343 11.74 5.14 -16.43
C GLY A 343 11.65 6.23 -15.36
N LEU A 344 10.45 6.64 -14.97
CA LEU A 344 10.23 7.63 -13.91
C LEU A 344 10.74 7.14 -12.54
N LEU A 345 10.54 5.87 -12.20
CA LEU A 345 11.05 5.27 -10.96
C LEU A 345 12.57 5.33 -10.89
N TRP A 346 13.27 4.90 -11.95
CA TRP A 346 14.72 4.93 -11.99
C TRP A 346 15.26 6.37 -11.99
N ALA A 347 14.62 7.29 -12.72
CA ALA A 347 14.97 8.70 -12.66
C ALA A 347 14.82 9.25 -11.23
N ALA A 348 13.74 8.94 -10.54
CA ALA A 348 13.53 9.35 -9.16
C ALA A 348 14.59 8.78 -8.22
N ILE A 349 14.96 7.49 -8.35
CA ILE A 349 16.02 6.86 -7.55
C ILE A 349 17.36 7.55 -7.77
N ILE A 350 17.76 7.75 -9.02
CA ILE A 350 19.04 8.40 -9.37
C ILE A 350 19.08 9.82 -8.81
N LEU A 351 18.02 10.62 -9.03
CA LEU A 351 17.92 11.98 -8.50
C LEU A 351 17.95 12.01 -6.97
N ALA A 352 17.32 11.02 -6.30
CA ALA A 352 17.35 10.93 -4.85
C ALA A 352 18.75 10.57 -4.32
N LEU A 353 19.43 9.63 -4.94
CA LEU A 353 20.81 9.26 -4.58
C LEU A 353 21.76 10.45 -4.75
N LEU A 354 21.66 11.17 -5.87
CA LEU A 354 22.46 12.36 -6.13
C LEU A 354 22.15 13.49 -5.13
N ALA A 355 20.87 13.67 -4.77
CA ALA A 355 20.48 14.67 -3.77
C ALA A 355 20.97 14.30 -2.37
N ALA A 356 20.83 13.04 -1.97
CA ALA A 356 21.29 12.55 -0.68
C ALA A 356 22.81 12.66 -0.52
N TRP A 357 23.56 12.44 -1.61
CA TRP A 357 25.01 12.59 -1.63
C TRP A 357 25.45 14.07 -1.53
N ARG A 358 24.85 14.93 -2.36
CA ARG A 358 25.31 16.33 -2.51
C ARG A 358 24.76 17.30 -1.47
N ARG A 359 23.71 16.92 -0.75
CA ARG A 359 22.98 17.81 0.15
C ARG A 359 22.95 17.27 1.57
N PRO A 360 23.14 18.13 2.60
CA PRO A 360 22.96 17.71 3.99
C PRO A 360 21.54 17.17 4.21
N SER A 361 21.40 16.14 5.04
CA SER A 361 20.10 15.55 5.40
C SER A 361 19.12 16.55 6.03
N ARG A 362 19.64 17.67 6.55
CA ARG A 362 18.84 18.77 7.12
C ARG A 362 18.29 19.73 6.06
N SER A 363 18.83 19.77 4.85
CA SER A 363 18.23 20.53 3.75
C SER A 363 16.94 19.87 3.28
N ASP A 364 15.99 20.66 2.75
CA ASP A 364 14.74 20.10 2.23
C ASP A 364 15.00 19.03 1.14
N ALA A 365 16.00 19.28 0.28
CA ALA A 365 16.36 18.34 -0.79
C ALA A 365 16.95 17.04 -0.24
N GLY A 366 17.88 17.12 0.70
CA GLY A 366 18.50 15.96 1.30
C GLY A 366 17.48 15.15 2.11
N TRP A 367 16.62 15.82 2.87
CA TRP A 367 15.58 15.16 3.67
C TRP A 367 14.51 14.48 2.83
N THR A 368 14.01 15.15 1.78
CA THR A 368 13.02 14.55 0.86
C THR A 368 13.60 13.34 0.14
N ALA A 369 14.85 13.43 -0.29
CA ALA A 369 15.57 12.30 -0.90
C ALA A 369 15.73 11.14 0.09
N LEU A 370 16.16 11.43 1.32
CA LEU A 370 16.36 10.41 2.36
C LEU A 370 15.05 9.71 2.72
N THR A 371 13.95 10.45 2.90
CA THR A 371 12.64 9.86 3.21
C THR A 371 12.09 9.03 2.06
N PHE A 372 12.31 9.46 0.81
CA PHE A 372 11.95 8.69 -0.37
C PHE A 372 12.74 7.37 -0.46
N LEU A 373 14.06 7.42 -0.32
CA LEU A 373 14.92 6.23 -0.35
C LEU A 373 14.61 5.28 0.82
N ALA A 374 14.42 5.83 2.03
CA ALA A 374 14.04 5.04 3.19
C ALA A 374 12.71 4.31 2.97
N PHE A 375 11.71 4.99 2.40
CA PHE A 375 10.45 4.36 2.02
C PHE A 375 10.67 3.22 1.02
N LEU A 376 11.41 3.46 -0.06
CA LEU A 376 11.66 2.41 -1.05
C LEU A 376 12.34 1.19 -0.42
N VAL A 377 13.37 1.40 0.41
CA VAL A 377 14.10 0.30 1.05
C VAL A 377 13.23 -0.45 2.05
N LEU A 378 12.54 0.25 2.95
CA LEU A 378 11.72 -0.37 3.98
C LEU A 378 10.51 -1.08 3.40
N TYR A 379 9.82 -0.46 2.44
CA TYR A 379 8.64 -1.04 1.81
C TYR A 379 9.00 -2.23 0.89
N SER A 380 9.94 -2.04 -0.04
CA SER A 380 10.33 -3.13 -0.94
C SER A 380 11.10 -4.22 -0.20
N GLY A 381 11.94 -3.89 0.77
CA GLY A 381 12.71 -4.85 1.56
C GLY A 381 11.85 -5.92 2.21
N PHE A 382 10.70 -5.53 2.77
CA PHE A 382 9.73 -6.48 3.30
C PHE A 382 9.26 -7.49 2.24
N HIS A 383 8.95 -7.01 1.04
CA HIS A 383 8.49 -7.86 -0.07
C HIS A 383 9.61 -8.66 -0.73
N LEU A 384 10.84 -8.14 -0.74
CA LEU A 384 12.01 -8.85 -1.27
C LEU A 384 12.41 -10.03 -0.40
N VAL A 385 12.33 -9.88 0.92
CA VAL A 385 12.56 -10.98 1.86
C VAL A 385 11.38 -11.96 1.88
N GLY A 386 10.16 -11.45 1.90
CA GLY A 386 8.93 -12.23 1.83
C GLY A 386 8.60 -12.66 0.41
N PHE A 387 7.43 -12.27 -0.07
CA PHE A 387 7.07 -12.48 -1.46
C PHE A 387 6.60 -11.18 -2.12
N ALA A 388 6.87 -11.06 -3.42
CA ALA A 388 6.58 -9.89 -4.21
C ALA A 388 5.56 -10.18 -5.31
N TYR A 389 4.61 -9.28 -5.49
CA TYR A 389 3.67 -9.24 -6.60
C TYR A 389 3.70 -7.89 -7.28
N GLU A 390 3.21 -7.82 -8.49
CA GLU A 390 3.03 -6.57 -9.23
C GLU A 390 2.14 -5.57 -8.48
N ARG A 391 1.06 -6.03 -7.82
CA ARG A 391 0.19 -5.16 -7.04
C ARG A 391 0.94 -4.45 -5.89
N HIS A 392 1.97 -5.11 -5.34
CA HIS A 392 2.81 -4.52 -4.30
C HIS A 392 3.69 -3.37 -4.82
N VAL A 393 3.82 -3.21 -6.13
CA VAL A 393 4.52 -2.06 -6.73
C VAL A 393 3.63 -0.81 -6.77
N MET A 394 2.31 -0.97 -6.82
CA MET A 394 1.39 0.16 -6.98
C MET A 394 1.48 1.22 -5.86
N PRO A 395 1.70 0.88 -4.58
CA PRO A 395 1.95 1.87 -3.53
C PRO A 395 3.17 2.77 -3.76
N ILE A 396 4.14 2.36 -4.59
CA ILE A 396 5.34 3.15 -4.91
C ILE A 396 5.03 4.24 -5.96
N VAL A 397 4.02 4.05 -6.79
CA VAL A 397 3.73 4.92 -7.95
C VAL A 397 3.52 6.38 -7.53
N MET A 398 2.68 6.62 -6.52
CA MET A 398 2.39 7.99 -6.07
C MET A 398 3.58 8.66 -5.37
N PRO A 399 4.31 8.03 -4.46
CA PRO A 399 5.56 8.57 -3.92
C PRO A 399 6.58 8.95 -4.99
N VAL A 400 6.73 8.16 -6.07
CA VAL A 400 7.60 8.50 -7.21
C VAL A 400 7.11 9.78 -7.89
N ALA A 401 5.84 9.87 -8.24
CA ALA A 401 5.26 11.04 -8.87
C ALA A 401 5.42 12.29 -7.98
N LEU A 402 5.11 12.18 -6.70
CA LEU A 402 5.25 13.29 -5.74
C LEU A 402 6.70 13.73 -5.56
N TYR A 403 7.65 12.78 -5.52
CA TYR A 403 9.07 13.09 -5.44
C TYR A 403 9.56 13.85 -6.67
N LEU A 404 9.19 13.42 -7.87
CA LEU A 404 9.55 14.09 -9.11
C LEU A 404 8.95 15.50 -9.21
N LEU A 405 7.69 15.67 -8.79
CA LEU A 405 7.04 16.99 -8.71
C LEU A 405 7.75 17.91 -7.70
N TRP A 406 8.13 17.37 -6.56
CA TRP A 406 8.88 18.12 -5.56
C TRP A 406 10.25 18.56 -6.09
N ARG A 407 10.99 17.68 -6.76
CA ARG A 407 12.28 17.99 -7.40
C ARG A 407 12.14 19.05 -8.48
N TRP A 408 11.11 18.94 -9.30
CA TRP A 408 10.83 19.94 -10.33
C TRP A 408 10.56 21.32 -9.70
N SER A 409 9.72 21.37 -8.67
CA SER A 409 9.44 22.61 -7.93
C SER A 409 10.70 23.22 -7.31
N GLU A 410 11.60 22.40 -6.75
CA GLU A 410 12.88 22.88 -6.22
C GLU A 410 13.76 23.49 -7.32
N THR A 411 13.83 22.89 -8.48
CA THR A 411 14.62 23.41 -9.61
C THR A 411 14.09 24.78 -10.07
N ILE A 412 12.77 24.96 -10.16
CA ILE A 412 12.16 26.24 -10.54
C ILE A 412 12.49 27.32 -9.50
N ARG A 413 12.40 27.02 -8.20
CA ARG A 413 12.80 27.96 -7.14
C ARG A 413 14.25 28.39 -7.27
N ALA A 414 15.15 27.45 -7.51
CA ALA A 414 16.58 27.70 -7.61
C ALA A 414 16.97 28.54 -8.83
N THR A 415 16.19 28.47 -9.91
CA THR A 415 16.44 29.26 -11.14
C THR A 415 15.79 30.64 -11.14
N GLY A 416 15.07 31.02 -10.09
CA GLY A 416 14.36 32.31 -9.98
C GLY A 416 13.24 32.53 -11.01
N LYS A 417 12.89 31.50 -11.80
CA LYS A 417 11.88 31.59 -12.87
C LYS A 417 10.43 31.44 -12.37
N GLY A 418 10.23 31.22 -11.07
CA GLY A 418 8.91 31.16 -10.44
C GLY A 418 8.47 32.57 -10.00
N SER A 419 7.77 33.29 -10.83
CA SER A 419 7.00 34.46 -10.33
C SER A 419 6.00 33.90 -9.30
N PRO A 420 5.93 34.45 -8.08
CA PRO A 420 4.83 34.16 -7.20
C PRO A 420 3.54 34.54 -7.95
N LEU A 421 2.57 33.65 -7.99
CA LEU A 421 1.21 34.02 -8.38
C LEU A 421 0.86 35.26 -7.55
N PRO A 422 0.39 36.38 -8.18
CA PRO A 422 0.04 37.55 -7.42
C PRO A 422 -0.92 37.11 -6.32
N SER A 423 -0.52 37.33 -5.08
CA SER A 423 -1.41 37.26 -3.94
C SER A 423 -2.54 38.21 -4.25
N GLY A 424 -3.67 37.65 -4.70
CA GLY A 424 -4.88 38.45 -4.95
C GLY A 424 -5.18 39.19 -3.67
N GLY A 425 -4.81 40.47 -3.66
CA GLY A 425 -5.19 41.38 -2.63
C GLY A 425 -6.72 41.46 -2.68
N VAL A 426 -7.34 40.76 -1.77
CA VAL A 426 -8.70 41.08 -1.37
C VAL A 426 -8.57 42.39 -0.62
N THR A 427 -8.65 43.49 -1.36
CA THR A 427 -8.94 44.77 -0.77
C THR A 427 -10.37 44.69 -0.25
N SER A 428 -10.48 44.86 1.04
CA SER A 428 -11.68 45.04 1.86
C SER A 428 -12.73 45.94 1.23
#